data_ba9552fe0355156527b3e21ee28401c7
#
_entry.id   ba9552fe0355156527b3e21ee28401c7
#
_cell.length_a   1.000
_cell.length_b   1.000
_cell.length_c   1.000
_cell.angle_alpha   90.00
_cell.angle_beta   90.00
_cell.angle_gamma   90.00
#
_symmetry.space_group_name_H-M   'P 1'
#
loop_
_entity.id
_entity.type
_entity.pdbx_description
1 polymer ?
#
loop_
_entity_poly.entity_id
_entity_poly.type
_entity_poly.pdbx_seq_one_letter_code
_entity_poly.pdbx_strand_id
1 'polypeptide(L)'
;MAKILAVADSHGSSIPLTIAERNLDCFDKVIFLGDFFDHEDKEYEEQKENFLKVMKFKKTNPEKVKILIGNHDANYIVPELYCWQYEHETEIEKMILRNLEYIDLGFMAGKWIFTHAGLSGIWFYNQLKNDGFDIQDDKVPDIQFSEEFLNQYNDRLHNGDFSILRFTGITGYGDEITQNPLWIRPDS
;
A
#
# COMPACT_ATOMS: atom_id res chain seq x y z
N MET A 1 6.67 -21.20 11.01
CA MET A 1 6.30 -20.33 9.86
C MET A 1 5.24 -19.37 10.35
N ALA A 2 5.42 -18.07 10.18
CA ALA A 2 4.44 -17.08 10.63
C ALA A 2 3.11 -17.27 9.90
N LYS A 3 2.01 -17.14 10.64
CA LYS A 3 0.65 -17.13 10.07
C LYS A 3 0.26 -15.70 9.79
N ILE A 4 -0.06 -15.39 8.55
CA ILE A 4 -0.40 -14.05 8.09
C ILE A 4 -1.79 -14.06 7.47
N LEU A 5 -2.61 -13.09 7.88
CA LEU A 5 -3.86 -12.75 7.21
C LEU A 5 -3.62 -11.49 6.37
N ALA A 6 -3.70 -11.61 5.06
CA ALA A 6 -3.71 -10.46 4.15
C ALA A 6 -5.14 -10.23 3.65
N VAL A 7 -5.59 -8.99 3.69
CA VAL A 7 -6.91 -8.55 3.20
C VAL A 7 -6.74 -7.37 2.26
N ALA A 8 -7.39 -7.43 1.10
CA ALA A 8 -7.25 -6.45 0.03
C ALA A 8 -8.57 -5.74 -0.25
N ASP A 9 -8.48 -4.61 -0.93
CA ASP A 9 -9.53 -3.90 -1.64
C ASP A 9 -10.82 -3.77 -0.82
N SER A 10 -10.71 -3.14 0.35
CA SER A 10 -11.88 -3.01 1.24
C SER A 10 -12.95 -2.08 0.66
N HIS A 11 -12.55 -1.03 -0.08
CA HIS A 11 -13.43 -0.05 -0.70
C HIS A 11 -14.62 0.32 0.21
N GLY A 12 -14.34 0.70 1.45
CA GLY A 12 -15.38 1.02 2.44
C GLY A 12 -16.14 -0.17 3.03
N SER A 13 -15.86 -1.41 2.61
CA SER A 13 -16.48 -2.59 3.23
C SER A 13 -15.93 -2.86 4.64
N SER A 14 -16.82 -3.08 5.59
CA SER A 14 -16.42 -3.46 6.95
C SER A 14 -16.11 -4.95 7.12
N ILE A 15 -16.33 -5.77 6.09
CA ILE A 15 -16.11 -7.22 6.13
C ILE A 15 -14.64 -7.56 6.41
N PRO A 16 -13.65 -6.99 5.70
CA PRO A 16 -12.23 -7.26 5.95
C PRO A 16 -11.83 -6.96 7.40
N LEU A 17 -12.24 -5.82 7.94
CA LEU A 17 -11.96 -5.46 9.33
C LEU A 17 -12.62 -6.43 10.31
N THR A 18 -13.89 -6.78 10.10
CA THR A 18 -14.60 -7.74 10.95
C THR A 18 -13.91 -9.10 10.99
N ILE A 19 -13.42 -9.59 9.84
CA ILE A 19 -12.65 -10.83 9.76
C ILE A 19 -11.33 -10.70 10.54
N ALA A 20 -10.62 -9.60 10.37
CA ALA A 20 -9.35 -9.33 11.05
C ALA A 20 -9.52 -9.27 12.58
N GLU A 21 -10.53 -8.54 13.07
CA GLU A 21 -10.84 -8.41 14.50
C GLU A 21 -11.17 -9.76 15.15
N ARG A 22 -12.05 -10.54 14.52
CA ARG A 22 -12.49 -11.86 15.04
C ARG A 22 -11.37 -12.90 15.08
N ASN A 23 -10.35 -12.73 14.26
CA ASN A 23 -9.29 -13.72 14.08
C ASN A 23 -7.91 -13.21 14.49
N LEU A 24 -7.81 -12.05 15.13
CA LEU A 24 -6.54 -11.41 15.47
C LEU A 24 -5.57 -12.35 16.21
N ASP A 25 -6.09 -13.16 17.12
CA ASP A 25 -5.26 -14.09 17.91
C ASP A 25 -4.86 -15.36 17.15
N CYS A 26 -5.48 -15.61 15.98
CA CYS A 26 -5.14 -16.75 15.14
C CYS A 26 -3.94 -16.49 14.22
N PHE A 27 -3.52 -15.23 14.09
CA PHE A 27 -2.46 -14.80 13.17
C PHE A 27 -1.35 -14.04 13.91
N ASP A 28 -0.14 -14.20 13.41
CA ASP A 28 1.04 -13.45 13.88
C ASP A 28 1.03 -12.02 13.33
N LYS A 29 0.52 -11.83 12.10
CA LYS A 29 0.32 -10.54 11.44
C LYS A 29 -1.01 -10.50 10.69
N VAL A 30 -1.61 -9.31 10.66
CA VAL A 30 -2.73 -8.94 9.80
C VAL A 30 -2.27 -7.78 8.93
N ILE A 31 -2.43 -7.90 7.61
CA ILE A 31 -1.97 -6.91 6.64
C ILE A 31 -3.18 -6.46 5.82
N PHE A 32 -3.53 -5.17 5.90
CA PHE A 32 -4.46 -4.53 4.98
C PHE A 32 -3.66 -4.02 3.79
N LEU A 33 -4.03 -4.45 2.59
CA LEU A 33 -3.26 -4.16 1.37
C LEU A 33 -3.64 -2.85 0.68
N GLY A 34 -4.49 -2.01 1.31
CA GLY A 34 -4.91 -0.73 0.75
C GLY A 34 -6.29 -0.75 0.11
N ASP A 35 -6.58 0.28 -0.65
CA ASP A 35 -7.85 0.57 -1.30
C ASP A 35 -9.01 0.65 -0.30
N PHE A 36 -8.96 1.69 0.53
CA PHE A 36 -9.98 1.92 1.56
C PHE A 36 -11.20 2.70 1.04
N PHE A 37 -11.02 3.45 -0.05
CA PHE A 37 -12.02 4.34 -0.63
C PHE A 37 -12.46 3.89 -2.03
N ASP A 38 -13.34 4.67 -2.64
CA ASP A 38 -13.81 4.53 -4.03
C ASP A 38 -14.72 3.33 -4.30
N HIS A 39 -15.65 3.02 -3.36
CA HIS A 39 -16.74 2.10 -3.63
C HIS A 39 -17.88 2.81 -4.36
N GLU A 40 -18.33 2.24 -5.48
CA GLU A 40 -19.38 2.82 -6.32
C GLU A 40 -20.74 2.93 -5.62
N ASP A 41 -21.08 1.93 -4.78
CA ASP A 41 -22.41 1.80 -4.14
C ASP A 41 -22.42 2.19 -2.66
N LYS A 42 -21.34 2.78 -2.13
CA LYS A 42 -21.23 3.15 -0.72
C LYS A 42 -21.11 4.64 -0.54
N GLU A 43 -21.91 5.15 0.40
CA GLU A 43 -21.82 6.54 0.81
C GLU A 43 -20.43 6.86 1.41
N TYR A 44 -19.97 8.08 1.17
CA TYR A 44 -18.68 8.55 1.69
C TYR A 44 -18.54 8.36 3.20
N GLU A 45 -19.58 8.67 3.98
CA GLU A 45 -19.53 8.55 5.44
C GLU A 45 -19.33 7.11 5.91
N GLU A 46 -19.85 6.11 5.19
CA GLU A 46 -19.62 4.69 5.49
C GLU A 46 -18.14 4.32 5.24
N GLN A 47 -17.60 4.75 4.11
CA GLN A 47 -16.21 4.50 3.74
C GLN A 47 -15.23 5.17 4.73
N LYS A 48 -15.49 6.42 5.09
CA LYS A 48 -14.77 7.18 6.11
C LYS A 48 -14.80 6.50 7.48
N GLU A 49 -15.97 6.09 7.94
CA GLU A 49 -16.11 5.42 9.22
C GLU A 49 -15.31 4.11 9.24
N ASN A 50 -15.36 3.35 8.15
CA ASN A 50 -14.59 2.11 8.03
C ASN A 50 -13.07 2.37 8.06
N PHE A 51 -12.56 3.33 7.29
CA PHE A 51 -11.15 3.73 7.33
C PHE A 51 -10.70 4.11 8.75
N LEU A 52 -11.47 4.93 9.45
CA LEU A 52 -11.12 5.35 10.80
C LEU A 52 -11.12 4.17 11.80
N LYS A 53 -12.00 3.19 11.62
CA LYS A 53 -12.01 1.94 12.41
C LYS A 53 -10.74 1.10 12.13
N VAL A 54 -10.32 0.98 10.87
CA VAL A 54 -9.09 0.28 10.50
C VAL A 54 -7.87 0.98 11.12
N MET A 55 -7.80 2.31 11.05
CA MET A 55 -6.72 3.08 11.69
C MET A 55 -6.71 2.90 13.21
N LYS A 56 -7.87 2.90 13.85
CA LYS A 56 -7.98 2.60 15.28
C LYS A 56 -7.49 1.19 15.61
N PHE A 57 -7.87 0.21 14.79
CA PHE A 57 -7.44 -1.19 14.96
C PHE A 57 -5.91 -1.31 14.86
N LYS A 58 -5.27 -0.63 13.88
CA LYS A 58 -3.81 -0.53 13.75
C LYS A 58 -3.18 0.09 15.00
N LYS A 59 -3.69 1.24 15.46
CA LYS A 59 -3.14 1.95 16.63
C LYS A 59 -3.25 1.15 17.93
N THR A 60 -4.28 0.32 18.05
CA THR A 60 -4.48 -0.57 19.20
C THR A 60 -3.59 -1.82 19.13
N ASN A 61 -3.21 -2.25 17.91
CA ASN A 61 -2.43 -3.46 17.68
C ASN A 61 -1.19 -3.18 16.80
N PRO A 62 -0.29 -2.24 17.19
CA PRO A 62 0.74 -1.70 16.32
C PRO A 62 1.73 -2.76 15.81
N GLU A 63 2.01 -3.79 16.62
CA GLU A 63 2.95 -4.85 16.26
C GLU A 63 2.33 -5.94 15.37
N LYS A 64 1.03 -6.16 15.49
CA LYS A 64 0.33 -7.21 14.74
C LYS A 64 -0.25 -6.73 13.41
N VAL A 65 -0.74 -5.49 13.37
CA VAL A 65 -1.45 -4.95 12.20
C VAL A 65 -0.51 -4.10 11.36
N LYS A 66 -0.51 -4.34 10.06
CA LYS A 66 0.14 -3.53 9.03
C LYS A 66 -0.91 -2.98 8.07
N ILE A 67 -0.70 -1.77 7.60
CA ILE A 67 -1.56 -1.11 6.62
C ILE A 67 -0.67 -0.66 5.48
N LEU A 68 -1.03 -1.05 4.27
CA LEU A 68 -0.37 -0.61 3.05
C LEU A 68 -1.25 0.39 2.32
N ILE A 69 -0.62 1.25 1.53
CA ILE A 69 -1.33 2.17 0.65
C ILE A 69 -1.76 1.44 -0.62
N GLY A 70 -3.00 1.67 -1.07
CA GLY A 70 -3.48 1.21 -2.37
C GLY A 70 -3.45 2.31 -3.43
N ASN A 71 -3.73 1.96 -4.68
CA ASN A 71 -3.74 2.93 -5.77
C ASN A 71 -4.90 3.92 -5.65
N HIS A 72 -6.08 3.48 -5.21
CA HIS A 72 -7.21 4.38 -4.94
C HIS A 72 -6.92 5.34 -3.79
N ASP A 73 -6.21 4.90 -2.75
CA ASP A 73 -5.80 5.79 -1.65
C ASP A 73 -4.75 6.81 -2.13
N ALA A 74 -3.78 6.38 -2.95
CA ALA A 74 -2.73 7.24 -3.51
C ALA A 74 -3.30 8.35 -4.41
N ASN A 75 -4.42 8.10 -5.10
CA ASN A 75 -5.07 9.09 -5.96
C ASN A 75 -5.46 10.37 -5.22
N TYR A 76 -5.70 10.30 -3.91
CA TYR A 76 -6.05 11.46 -3.09
C TYR A 76 -4.86 12.28 -2.61
N ILE A 77 -3.64 11.72 -2.63
CA ILE A 77 -2.43 12.42 -2.15
C ILE A 77 -1.42 12.72 -3.26
N VAL A 78 -1.65 12.21 -4.47
CA VAL A 78 -0.86 12.52 -5.67
C VAL A 78 -1.73 13.33 -6.63
N PRO A 79 -1.52 14.64 -6.78
CA PRO A 79 -2.43 15.55 -7.47
C PRO A 79 -2.70 15.24 -8.95
N GLU A 80 -1.82 14.48 -9.60
CA GLU A 80 -1.94 14.12 -11.01
C GLU A 80 -2.83 12.90 -11.27
N LEU A 81 -3.27 12.22 -10.20
CA LEU A 81 -4.08 11.02 -10.30
C LEU A 81 -5.57 11.35 -10.16
N TYR A 82 -6.40 10.50 -10.75
CA TYR A 82 -7.85 10.66 -10.75
C TYR A 82 -8.48 10.10 -9.47
N CYS A 83 -9.37 10.88 -8.81
CA CYS A 83 -10.15 10.46 -7.64
C CYS A 83 -11.62 10.26 -8.03
N TRP A 84 -12.28 9.24 -7.47
CA TRP A 84 -13.71 8.99 -7.72
C TRP A 84 -14.62 9.79 -6.80
N GLN A 85 -14.18 10.05 -5.56
CA GLN A 85 -14.92 10.82 -4.55
C GLN A 85 -14.54 12.32 -4.58
N TYR A 86 -14.70 12.97 -5.73
CA TYR A 86 -14.29 14.38 -5.93
C TYR A 86 -14.84 15.34 -4.88
N GLU A 87 -16.10 15.19 -4.50
CA GLU A 87 -16.74 16.09 -3.54
C GLU A 87 -16.09 16.02 -2.16
N HIS A 88 -15.38 14.92 -1.85
CA HIS A 88 -14.75 14.64 -0.57
C HIS A 88 -13.22 14.52 -0.66
N GLU A 89 -12.63 14.83 -1.81
CA GLU A 89 -11.18 14.69 -2.07
C GLU A 89 -10.34 15.29 -0.95
N THR A 90 -10.56 16.56 -0.63
CA THR A 90 -9.80 17.26 0.43
C THR A 90 -9.95 16.63 1.82
N GLU A 91 -11.10 16.04 2.13
CA GLU A 91 -11.31 15.39 3.42
C GLU A 91 -10.59 14.05 3.48
N ILE A 92 -10.63 13.27 2.41
CA ILE A 92 -9.95 11.98 2.28
C ILE A 92 -8.43 12.20 2.32
N GLU A 93 -7.92 13.15 1.53
CA GLU A 93 -6.51 13.56 1.58
C GLU A 93 -6.05 13.84 3.01
N LYS A 94 -6.76 14.72 3.71
CA LYS A 94 -6.42 15.06 5.09
C LYS A 94 -6.48 13.86 6.05
N MET A 95 -7.40 12.92 5.84
CA MET A 95 -7.47 11.71 6.65
C MET A 95 -6.28 10.80 6.41
N ILE A 96 -5.89 10.58 5.14
CA ILE A 96 -4.71 9.78 4.79
C ILE A 96 -3.46 10.44 5.37
N LEU A 97 -3.24 11.73 5.12
CA LEU A 97 -2.06 12.46 5.58
C LEU A 97 -1.92 12.46 7.11
N ARG A 98 -3.02 12.58 7.87
CA ARG A 98 -3.01 12.51 9.35
C ARG A 98 -2.67 11.14 9.90
N ASN A 99 -2.75 10.10 9.08
CA ASN A 99 -2.45 8.73 9.47
C ASN A 99 -1.27 8.14 8.70
N LEU A 100 -0.54 8.96 7.96
CA LEU A 100 0.50 8.54 7.03
C LEU A 100 1.62 7.72 7.71
N GLU A 101 1.97 8.05 8.94
CA GLU A 101 2.95 7.32 9.76
C GLU A 101 2.58 5.85 10.05
N TYR A 102 1.31 5.47 9.80
CA TYR A 102 0.82 4.09 10.01
C TYR A 102 0.63 3.32 8.71
N ILE A 103 0.87 3.97 7.55
CA ILE A 103 0.60 3.45 6.20
C ILE A 103 1.92 3.27 5.47
N ASP A 104 2.23 2.03 5.11
CA ASP A 104 3.47 1.65 4.44
C ASP A 104 3.24 1.42 2.93
N LEU A 105 4.28 1.55 2.10
CA LEU A 105 4.26 1.13 0.69
C LEU A 105 4.28 -0.40 0.58
N GLY A 106 5.05 -1.04 1.44
CA GLY A 106 5.19 -2.47 1.47
C GLY A 106 5.68 -2.98 2.81
N PHE A 107 5.53 -4.27 3.03
CA PHE A 107 5.94 -4.95 4.25
C PHE A 107 6.58 -6.31 3.94
N MET A 108 7.62 -6.65 4.69
CA MET A 108 8.31 -7.91 4.57
C MET A 108 8.06 -8.82 5.77
N ALA A 109 7.72 -10.08 5.51
CA ALA A 109 7.57 -11.11 6.55
C ALA A 109 8.36 -12.36 6.16
N GLY A 110 9.55 -12.51 6.72
CA GLY A 110 10.49 -13.56 6.33
C GLY A 110 10.89 -13.38 4.85
N LYS A 111 10.55 -14.34 4.00
CA LYS A 111 10.84 -14.30 2.56
C LYS A 111 9.69 -13.74 1.69
N TRP A 112 8.61 -13.29 2.30
CA TRP A 112 7.44 -12.80 1.59
C TRP A 112 7.40 -11.29 1.64
N ILE A 113 7.20 -10.67 0.46
CA ILE A 113 6.98 -9.24 0.30
C ILE A 113 5.50 -9.04 0.05
N PHE A 114 4.91 -8.09 0.77
CA PHE A 114 3.54 -7.65 0.64
C PHE A 114 3.54 -6.21 0.15
N THR A 115 2.84 -5.97 -0.95
CA THR A 115 2.53 -4.65 -1.51
C THR A 115 1.07 -4.67 -1.96
N HIS A 116 0.51 -3.55 -2.36
CA HIS A 116 -0.86 -3.52 -2.83
C HIS A 116 -1.07 -4.42 -4.07
N ALA A 117 -0.36 -4.17 -5.16
CA ALA A 117 -0.59 -4.85 -6.44
C ALA A 117 0.51 -5.85 -6.83
N GLY A 118 1.64 -5.88 -6.12
CA GLY A 118 2.78 -6.72 -6.45
C GLY A 118 4.09 -5.93 -6.52
N LEU A 119 5.16 -6.57 -6.96
CA LEU A 119 6.46 -5.93 -7.13
C LEU A 119 7.11 -6.40 -8.43
N SER A 120 7.23 -5.50 -9.41
CA SER A 120 7.98 -5.75 -10.63
C SER A 120 9.48 -5.75 -10.34
N GLY A 121 10.18 -6.80 -10.76
CA GLY A 121 11.65 -6.87 -10.65
C GLY A 121 12.35 -5.76 -11.44
N ILE A 122 11.81 -5.36 -12.59
CA ILE A 122 12.36 -4.29 -13.43
C ILE A 122 12.14 -2.92 -12.78
N TRP A 123 10.95 -2.66 -12.24
CA TRP A 123 10.70 -1.43 -11.51
C TRP A 123 11.63 -1.33 -10.30
N PHE A 124 11.70 -2.38 -9.51
CA PHE A 124 12.58 -2.47 -8.34
C PHE A 124 14.04 -2.17 -8.67
N TYR A 125 14.57 -2.84 -9.70
CA TYR A 125 15.93 -2.64 -10.19
C TYR A 125 16.19 -1.19 -10.64
N ASN A 126 15.26 -0.61 -11.39
CA ASN A 126 15.38 0.77 -11.86
C ASN A 126 15.37 1.77 -10.69
N GLN A 127 14.54 1.55 -9.67
CA GLN A 127 14.52 2.42 -8.50
C GLN A 127 15.86 2.35 -7.73
N LEU A 128 16.39 1.16 -7.52
CA LEU A 128 17.67 0.98 -6.85
C LEU A 128 18.80 1.69 -7.59
N LYS A 129 18.84 1.60 -8.92
CA LYS A 129 19.82 2.34 -9.74
C LYS A 129 19.66 3.86 -9.59
N ASN A 130 18.42 4.36 -9.63
CA ASN A 130 18.13 5.78 -9.49
C ASN A 130 18.54 6.33 -8.12
N ASP A 131 18.41 5.50 -7.08
CA ASP A 131 18.79 5.84 -5.71
C ASP A 131 20.31 5.65 -5.44
N GLY A 132 21.08 5.29 -6.49
CA GLY A 132 22.55 5.22 -6.44
C GLY A 132 23.11 3.92 -5.88
N PHE A 133 22.30 2.87 -5.78
CA PHE A 133 22.81 1.55 -5.42
C PHE A 133 23.64 0.96 -6.56
N ASP A 134 24.83 0.45 -6.22
CA ASP A 134 25.70 -0.24 -7.19
C ASP A 134 25.20 -1.67 -7.41
N ILE A 135 24.34 -1.84 -8.41
CA ILE A 135 23.76 -3.13 -8.75
C ILE A 135 24.44 -3.67 -10.00
N GLN A 136 25.10 -4.80 -9.85
CA GLN A 136 25.63 -5.54 -11.01
C GLN A 136 24.47 -6.19 -11.77
N ASP A 137 24.46 -6.04 -13.09
CA ASP A 137 23.32 -6.34 -13.98
C ASP A 137 22.77 -7.78 -13.94
N ASP A 138 23.48 -8.72 -13.28
CA ASP A 138 23.11 -10.14 -13.25
C ASP A 138 22.61 -10.67 -11.88
N LYS A 139 22.45 -9.79 -10.88
CA LYS A 139 22.05 -10.22 -9.53
C LYS A 139 20.70 -9.66 -9.13
N VAL A 140 19.74 -10.55 -8.93
CA VAL A 140 18.51 -10.21 -8.20
C VAL A 140 18.90 -9.88 -6.76
N PRO A 141 18.44 -8.74 -6.20
CA PRO A 141 18.69 -8.39 -4.81
C PRO A 141 18.24 -9.51 -3.88
N ASP A 142 19.01 -9.80 -2.85
CA ASP A 142 18.61 -10.74 -1.82
C ASP A 142 17.46 -10.18 -0.93
N ILE A 143 16.96 -11.01 -0.03
CA ILE A 143 15.85 -10.63 0.85
C ILE A 143 16.22 -9.43 1.74
N GLN A 144 17.45 -9.38 2.23
CA GLN A 144 17.90 -8.30 3.11
C GLN A 144 17.93 -6.96 2.36
N PHE A 145 18.41 -6.97 1.13
CA PHE A 145 18.43 -5.77 0.29
C PHE A 145 17.00 -5.27 -0.03
N SER A 146 16.07 -6.18 -0.28
CA SER A 146 14.67 -5.84 -0.51
C SER A 146 13.99 -5.25 0.73
N GLU A 147 14.32 -5.72 1.92
CA GLU A 147 13.83 -5.16 3.19
C GLU A 147 14.36 -3.75 3.42
N GLU A 148 15.64 -3.52 3.18
CA GLU A 148 16.26 -2.19 3.25
C GLU A 148 15.57 -1.20 2.30
N PHE A 149 15.33 -1.62 1.06
CA PHE A 149 14.60 -0.83 0.07
C PHE A 149 13.19 -0.47 0.56
N LEU A 150 12.42 -1.44 1.03
CA LEU A 150 11.06 -1.18 1.50
C LEU A 150 11.06 -0.22 2.70
N ASN A 151 12.00 -0.37 3.63
CA ASN A 151 12.11 0.52 4.78
C ASN A 151 12.46 1.95 4.34
N GLN A 152 13.41 2.12 3.42
CA GLN A 152 13.76 3.44 2.86
C GLN A 152 12.56 4.10 2.18
N TYR A 153 11.75 3.35 1.43
CA TYR A 153 10.59 3.89 0.75
C TYR A 153 9.39 4.13 1.67
N ASN A 154 9.21 3.32 2.70
CA ASN A 154 8.26 3.61 3.76
C ASN A 154 8.63 4.92 4.49
N ASP A 155 9.90 5.13 4.81
CA ASP A 155 10.39 6.37 5.41
C ASP A 155 10.17 7.59 4.51
N ARG A 156 10.38 7.45 3.19
CA ARG A 156 10.07 8.51 2.22
C ARG A 156 8.59 8.84 2.22
N LEU A 157 7.72 7.83 2.18
CA LEU A 157 6.26 7.99 2.25
C LEU A 157 5.86 8.72 3.53
N HIS A 158 6.34 8.28 4.69
CA HIS A 158 6.04 8.90 6.00
C HIS A 158 6.50 10.37 6.09
N ASN A 159 7.56 10.73 5.36
CA ASN A 159 8.07 12.10 5.28
C ASN A 159 7.40 12.94 4.17
N GLY A 160 6.37 12.42 3.51
CA GLY A 160 5.60 13.14 2.48
C GLY A 160 6.26 13.20 1.11
N ASP A 161 7.24 12.34 0.83
CA ASP A 161 7.77 12.17 -0.53
C ASP A 161 6.92 11.16 -1.30
N PHE A 162 5.96 11.67 -2.05
CA PHE A 162 5.02 10.86 -2.84
C PHE A 162 5.51 10.55 -4.25
N SER A 163 6.76 10.86 -4.58
CA SER A 163 7.29 10.63 -5.94
C SER A 163 7.25 9.15 -6.36
N ILE A 164 7.35 8.23 -5.38
CA ILE A 164 7.29 6.78 -5.60
C ILE A 164 5.88 6.25 -5.91
N LEU A 165 4.86 7.01 -5.57
CA LEU A 165 3.46 6.65 -5.80
C LEU A 165 3.00 7.04 -7.21
N ARG A 166 3.78 7.89 -7.90
CA ARG A 166 3.44 8.35 -9.24
C ARG A 166 3.40 7.20 -10.22
N PHE A 167 2.41 7.27 -11.08
CA PHE A 167 2.30 6.36 -12.20
C PHE A 167 3.52 6.46 -13.13
N THR A 168 4.12 5.34 -13.48
CA THR A 168 5.36 5.30 -14.29
C THR A 168 5.16 4.76 -15.70
N GLY A 169 3.99 4.23 -16.03
CA GLY A 169 3.69 3.64 -17.33
C GLY A 169 2.99 4.60 -18.30
N ILE A 170 2.88 4.17 -19.55
CA ILE A 170 2.20 4.89 -20.63
C ILE A 170 0.68 4.63 -20.59
N THR A 171 0.27 3.47 -20.09
CA THR A 171 -1.14 3.06 -20.01
C THR A 171 -1.61 2.97 -18.56
N GLY A 172 -2.83 3.44 -18.28
CA GLY A 172 -3.42 3.43 -16.95
C GLY A 172 -3.88 2.05 -16.44
N TYR A 173 -3.47 0.95 -17.10
CA TYR A 173 -4.03 -0.37 -16.83
C TYR A 173 -3.12 -1.30 -16.02
N GLY A 174 -1.89 -0.87 -15.71
CA GLY A 174 -0.97 -1.67 -14.90
C GLY A 174 -0.35 -2.87 -15.61
N ASP A 175 -0.42 -2.91 -16.93
CA ASP A 175 0.06 -4.00 -17.80
C ASP A 175 1.54 -3.83 -18.22
N GLU A 176 2.22 -2.83 -17.73
CA GLU A 176 3.63 -2.59 -18.01
C GLU A 176 4.52 -3.04 -16.85
N ILE A 177 5.57 -3.81 -17.18
CA ILE A 177 6.52 -4.34 -16.20
C ILE A 177 7.32 -3.27 -15.45
N THR A 178 7.27 -2.01 -15.89
CA THR A 178 7.89 -0.85 -15.23
C THR A 178 7.00 -0.18 -14.17
N GLN A 179 5.76 -0.67 -14.01
CA GLN A 179 4.81 -0.11 -13.04
C GLN A 179 5.27 -0.30 -11.60
N ASN A 180 4.94 0.69 -10.76
CA ASN A 180 5.22 0.65 -9.35
C ASN A 180 4.28 -0.33 -8.58
N PRO A 181 4.56 -0.60 -7.30
CA PRO A 181 3.82 -1.58 -6.49
C PRO A 181 2.32 -1.34 -6.29
N LEU A 182 1.81 -0.17 -6.69
CA LEU A 182 0.38 0.16 -6.60
C LEU A 182 -0.39 -0.23 -7.87
N TRP A 183 0.29 -0.39 -9.01
CA TRP A 183 -0.37 -0.49 -10.31
C TRP A 183 -0.02 -1.76 -11.09
N ILE A 184 1.07 -2.46 -10.75
CA ILE A 184 1.50 -3.66 -11.48
C ILE A 184 0.43 -4.75 -11.44
N ARG A 185 0.19 -5.40 -12.58
CA ARG A 185 -0.73 -6.54 -12.68
C ARG A 185 0.03 -7.82 -12.99
N PRO A 186 -0.49 -9.01 -12.57
CA PRO A 186 0.21 -10.28 -12.72
C PRO A 186 0.50 -10.69 -14.17
N ASP A 187 -0.27 -10.17 -15.11
CA ASP A 187 -0.18 -10.50 -16.54
C ASP A 187 0.72 -9.53 -17.33
N SER A 188 1.45 -8.68 -16.63
CA SER A 188 2.31 -7.65 -17.23
C SER A 188 3.68 -8.20 -17.61
#